data_73d549482ed32ebbdb964522de44a778
#
_entry.id   73d549482ed32ebbdb964522de44a778
#
_cell.length_a   1.000
_cell.length_b   1.000
_cell.length_c   1.000
_cell.angle_alpha   90.00
_cell.angle_beta   90.00
_cell.angle_gamma   90.00
#
_symmetry.space_group_name_H-M   'P 1'
#
loop_
_entity.id
_entity.type
_entity.pdbx_description
1 polymer ?
#
loop_
_entity_poly.entity_id
_entity_poly.type
_entity_poly.pdbx_seq_one_letter_code
_entity_poly.pdbx_strand_id
1 'polypeptide(L)'
;MIVNKPPMGWNTWNTFMEDIDEEKVKASADALAASGLDKAGYNYLVIDDGWSEKRRDSNGRLVPDKKRFPNGMKSLSDYVHSKGLKFGMYSDVGNWTCALYPGSYQFEYIDAQTFAEWGVDFLKYDYGNKPMGTHGKLLYRRMGAALATCGRDILFSACSWGTDETHEWIKTTGAHMWRSTHDLFNSWESLNDIARSQVALQPYNGQGCFNDMDMLIVGLHDTKLPGDGCNDTEYKTHFALWCVLGSPLM
;
A
#
# COMPACT_ATOMS: atom_id res chain seq x y z
N MET A 1 -11.78 0.20 -16.10
CA MET A 1 -10.37 -0.06 -15.70
C MET A 1 -10.03 0.98 -14.65
N ILE A 2 -9.71 0.57 -13.43
CA ILE A 2 -9.47 1.48 -12.30
C ILE A 2 -8.18 2.29 -12.49
N VAL A 3 -7.14 1.69 -13.08
CA VAL A 3 -5.85 2.34 -13.30
C VAL A 3 -5.32 2.15 -14.72
N ASN A 4 -4.98 3.27 -15.38
CA ASN A 4 -4.39 3.31 -16.72
C ASN A 4 -2.89 3.64 -16.69
N LYS A 5 -2.40 4.13 -15.56
CA LYS A 5 -1.01 4.53 -15.30
C LYS A 5 -0.59 3.96 -13.96
N PRO A 6 0.71 3.76 -13.71
CA PRO A 6 1.19 3.43 -12.39
C PRO A 6 0.65 4.43 -11.34
N PRO A 7 0.08 3.97 -10.23
CA PRO A 7 -0.38 4.86 -9.17
C PRO A 7 0.75 5.71 -8.60
N MET A 8 0.41 6.93 -8.20
CA MET A 8 1.35 7.86 -7.57
C MET A 8 0.72 8.45 -6.32
N GLY A 9 1.49 8.57 -5.26
CA GLY A 9 0.99 9.06 -3.98
C GLY A 9 2.04 9.07 -2.88
N TRP A 10 1.58 8.90 -1.66
CA TRP A 10 2.42 8.82 -0.49
C TRP A 10 1.82 7.84 0.53
N ASN A 11 2.67 7.04 1.15
CA ASN A 11 2.32 6.07 2.17
C ASN A 11 3.02 6.40 3.48
N THR A 12 2.34 6.19 4.61
CA THR A 12 2.81 6.62 5.93
C THR A 12 4.00 5.83 6.48
N TRP A 13 4.23 4.58 6.00
CA TRP A 13 5.12 3.63 6.67
C TRP A 13 6.56 4.11 6.78
N ASN A 14 7.18 4.49 5.67
CA ASN A 14 8.61 4.82 5.65
C ASN A 14 8.97 6.03 6.51
N THR A 15 7.99 6.90 6.82
CA THR A 15 8.18 8.09 7.66
C THR A 15 7.78 7.86 9.11
N PHE A 16 6.63 7.23 9.34
CA PHE A 16 6.04 7.18 10.67
C PHE A 16 6.03 5.78 11.29
N MET A 17 6.18 4.71 10.49
CA MET A 17 5.96 3.33 10.95
C MET A 17 4.58 3.20 11.60
N GLU A 18 4.48 2.61 12.80
CA GLU A 18 3.25 2.52 13.59
C GLU A 18 2.86 3.81 14.31
N ASP A 19 3.73 4.83 14.32
CA ASP A 19 3.47 6.11 15.00
C ASP A 19 2.61 7.03 14.13
N ILE A 20 1.40 6.60 13.84
CA ILE A 20 0.40 7.32 13.04
C ILE A 20 -0.83 7.66 13.87
N ASP A 21 -1.43 8.79 13.56
CA ASP A 21 -2.69 9.28 14.14
C ASP A 21 -3.43 10.17 13.12
N GLU A 22 -4.65 10.56 13.47
CA GLU A 22 -5.51 11.39 12.62
C GLU A 22 -4.86 12.72 12.24
N GLU A 23 -4.15 13.35 13.18
CA GLU A 23 -3.51 14.66 12.97
C GLU A 23 -2.35 14.57 11.97
N LYS A 24 -1.49 13.56 12.09
CA LYS A 24 -0.38 13.32 11.17
C LYS A 24 -0.89 13.02 9.75
N VAL A 25 -1.96 12.24 9.63
CA VAL A 25 -2.55 11.93 8.32
C VAL A 25 -3.17 13.18 7.70
N LYS A 26 -3.90 14.00 8.46
CA LYS A 26 -4.43 15.28 7.98
C LYS A 26 -3.33 16.26 7.56
N ALA A 27 -2.28 16.39 8.38
CA ALA A 27 -1.12 17.21 8.05
C ALA A 27 -0.43 16.75 6.76
N SER A 28 -0.32 15.44 6.55
CA SER A 28 0.24 14.87 5.32
C SER A 28 -0.64 15.16 4.10
N ALA A 29 -1.98 15.09 4.24
CA ALA A 29 -2.91 15.47 3.19
C ALA A 29 -2.77 16.95 2.82
N ASP A 30 -2.68 17.82 3.82
CA ASP A 30 -2.47 19.26 3.61
C ASP A 30 -1.15 19.56 2.91
N ALA A 31 -0.07 18.92 3.36
CA ALA A 31 1.26 19.07 2.76
C ALA A 31 1.28 18.59 1.30
N LEU A 32 0.69 17.43 1.01
CA LEU A 32 0.62 16.88 -0.36
C LEU A 32 -0.16 17.83 -1.29
N ALA A 33 -1.30 18.32 -0.86
CA ALA A 33 -2.11 19.27 -1.64
C ALA A 33 -1.41 20.63 -1.80
N ALA A 34 -0.76 21.14 -0.75
CA ALA A 34 -0.05 22.42 -0.78
C ALA A 34 1.23 22.40 -1.62
N SER A 35 1.90 21.24 -1.72
CA SER A 35 3.13 21.09 -2.50
C SER A 35 2.92 21.17 -4.03
N GLY A 36 1.68 20.98 -4.50
CA GLY A 36 1.35 20.88 -5.92
C GLY A 36 1.72 19.52 -6.54
N LEU A 37 2.17 18.54 -5.77
CA LEU A 37 2.43 17.17 -6.23
C LEU A 37 1.15 16.48 -6.69
N ASP A 38 0.00 16.83 -6.13
CA ASP A 38 -1.32 16.39 -6.59
C ASP A 38 -1.53 16.69 -8.07
N LYS A 39 -1.14 17.89 -8.55
CA LYS A 39 -1.21 18.29 -9.96
C LYS A 39 -0.25 17.52 -10.86
N ALA A 40 0.84 17.01 -10.30
CA ALA A 40 1.76 16.10 -11.00
C ALA A 40 1.27 14.65 -11.02
N GLY A 41 0.18 14.33 -10.28
CA GLY A 41 -0.46 13.02 -10.26
C GLY A 41 -0.27 12.22 -8.97
N TYR A 42 0.43 12.76 -7.97
CA TYR A 42 0.58 12.13 -6.64
C TYR A 42 -0.70 12.36 -5.84
N ASN A 43 -1.71 11.56 -6.09
CA ASN A 43 -3.05 11.81 -5.57
C ASN A 43 -3.58 10.76 -4.58
N TYR A 44 -2.79 9.72 -4.27
CA TYR A 44 -3.12 8.76 -3.23
C TYR A 44 -2.40 9.11 -1.92
N LEU A 45 -3.14 9.15 -0.81
CA LEU A 45 -2.60 9.19 0.55
C LEU A 45 -3.00 7.89 1.24
N VAL A 46 -2.01 7.05 1.57
CA VAL A 46 -2.23 5.69 2.09
C VAL A 46 -1.77 5.60 3.53
N ILE A 47 -2.66 5.19 4.42
CA ILE A 47 -2.31 4.78 5.79
C ILE A 47 -1.82 3.34 5.73
N ASP A 48 -0.64 3.09 6.26
CA ASP A 48 -0.06 1.74 6.37
C ASP A 48 -0.49 1.04 7.68
N ASP A 49 0.22 -0.01 8.11
CA ASP A 49 -0.12 -0.83 9.27
C ASP A 49 -0.20 -0.02 10.58
N GLY A 50 -0.87 -0.57 11.57
CA GLY A 50 -0.95 0.02 12.90
C GLY A 50 -2.14 0.97 13.16
N TRP A 51 -3.07 1.11 12.22
CA TRP A 51 -4.22 2.03 12.37
C TRP A 51 -5.39 1.48 13.19
N SER A 52 -5.52 0.15 13.32
CA SER A 52 -6.67 -0.49 13.95
C SER A 52 -6.47 -0.79 15.43
N GLU A 53 -7.54 -1.08 16.12
CA GLU A 53 -7.52 -1.74 17.43
C GLU A 53 -6.95 -3.17 17.29
N LYS A 54 -6.43 -3.73 18.38
CA LYS A 54 -5.89 -5.11 18.41
C LYS A 54 -6.97 -6.20 18.33
N ARG A 55 -8.24 -5.84 18.25
CA ARG A 55 -9.37 -6.78 18.16
C ARG A 55 -10.46 -6.22 17.25
N ARG A 56 -11.12 -7.12 16.56
CA ARG A 56 -12.35 -6.83 15.81
C ARG A 56 -13.53 -6.61 16.79
N ASP A 57 -14.58 -5.95 16.31
CA ASP A 57 -15.83 -5.80 17.06
C ASP A 57 -16.63 -7.13 17.10
N SER A 58 -17.78 -7.10 17.81
CA SER A 58 -18.67 -8.27 17.94
C SER A 58 -19.28 -8.74 16.61
N ASN A 59 -19.24 -7.92 15.55
CA ASN A 59 -19.71 -8.24 14.21
C ASN A 59 -18.57 -8.70 13.29
N GLY A 60 -17.36 -8.84 13.82
CA GLY A 60 -16.17 -9.22 13.08
C GLY A 60 -15.53 -8.10 12.27
N ARG A 61 -15.92 -6.84 12.45
CA ARG A 61 -15.39 -5.70 11.69
C ARG A 61 -14.08 -5.19 12.30
N LEU A 62 -13.21 -4.70 11.47
CA LEU A 62 -12.03 -3.93 11.89
C LEU A 62 -12.49 -2.61 12.53
N VAL A 63 -11.78 -2.21 13.58
CA VAL A 63 -12.10 -1.01 14.36
C VAL A 63 -10.89 -0.08 14.33
N PRO A 64 -11.03 1.19 13.95
CA PRO A 64 -9.95 2.18 14.11
C PRO A 64 -9.54 2.33 15.59
N ASP A 65 -8.25 2.51 15.84
CA ASP A 65 -7.75 2.83 17.17
C ASP A 65 -8.39 4.14 17.65
N LYS A 66 -9.21 4.06 18.72
CA LYS A 66 -10.03 5.19 19.19
C LYS A 66 -9.23 6.36 19.75
N LYS A 67 -7.98 6.12 20.19
CA LYS A 67 -7.10 7.19 20.69
C LYS A 67 -6.43 7.92 19.53
N ARG A 68 -5.97 7.17 18.52
CA ARG A 68 -5.26 7.71 17.38
C ARG A 68 -6.20 8.27 16.29
N PHE A 69 -7.37 7.67 16.14
CA PHE A 69 -8.38 8.04 15.14
C PHE A 69 -9.76 8.23 15.79
N PRO A 70 -9.90 9.25 16.67
CA PRO A 70 -11.12 9.44 17.48
C PRO A 70 -12.38 9.69 16.65
N ASN A 71 -12.25 10.26 15.44
CA ASN A 71 -13.37 10.54 14.55
C ASN A 71 -13.63 9.42 13.53
N GLY A 72 -12.84 8.34 13.57
CA GLY A 72 -12.96 7.17 12.71
C GLY A 72 -12.52 7.39 11.26
N MET A 73 -12.41 6.28 10.50
CA MET A 73 -11.83 6.31 9.16
C MET A 73 -12.71 7.00 8.11
N LYS A 74 -14.04 6.96 8.26
CA LYS A 74 -14.93 7.67 7.33
C LYS A 74 -14.70 9.17 7.37
N SER A 75 -14.61 9.77 8.55
CA SER A 75 -14.33 11.20 8.72
C SER A 75 -12.95 11.59 8.15
N LEU A 76 -11.95 10.74 8.38
CA LEU A 76 -10.61 10.97 7.86
C LEU A 76 -10.56 10.86 6.33
N SER A 77 -11.24 9.86 5.77
CA SER A 77 -11.41 9.71 4.31
C SER A 77 -12.06 10.95 3.69
N ASP A 78 -13.15 11.45 4.29
CA ASP A 78 -13.82 12.64 3.82
C ASP A 78 -12.92 13.89 3.87
N TYR A 79 -12.08 13.99 4.90
CA TYR A 79 -11.08 15.07 4.97
C TYR A 79 -10.06 14.96 3.83
N VAL A 80 -9.50 13.78 3.59
CA VAL A 80 -8.54 13.56 2.48
C VAL A 80 -9.19 13.87 1.13
N HIS A 81 -10.42 13.42 0.92
CA HIS A 81 -11.19 13.73 -0.29
C HIS A 81 -11.45 15.23 -0.45
N SER A 82 -11.67 15.97 0.64
CA SER A 82 -11.86 17.43 0.60
C SER A 82 -10.62 18.17 0.07
N LYS A 83 -9.44 17.56 0.12
CA LYS A 83 -8.20 18.08 -0.46
C LYS A 83 -7.98 17.67 -1.93
N GLY A 84 -8.96 16.98 -2.55
CA GLY A 84 -8.83 16.46 -3.91
C GLY A 84 -7.99 15.18 -4.02
N LEU A 85 -7.62 14.59 -2.89
CA LEU A 85 -6.81 13.36 -2.81
C LEU A 85 -7.70 12.13 -2.67
N LYS A 86 -7.11 10.96 -2.91
CA LYS A 86 -7.72 9.65 -2.70
C LYS A 86 -7.18 9.01 -1.44
N PHE A 87 -8.04 8.36 -0.67
CA PHE A 87 -7.69 7.76 0.61
C PHE A 87 -7.40 6.27 0.48
N GLY A 88 -6.23 5.84 0.99
CA GLY A 88 -5.82 4.44 1.00
C GLY A 88 -5.65 3.89 2.41
N MET A 89 -5.80 2.58 2.53
CA MET A 89 -5.62 1.85 3.78
C MET A 89 -4.80 0.57 3.56
N TYR A 90 -4.42 -0.05 4.65
CA TYR A 90 -3.64 -1.28 4.71
C TYR A 90 -4.42 -2.40 5.39
N SER A 91 -4.24 -3.62 4.93
CA SER A 91 -4.56 -4.86 5.61
C SER A 91 -3.62 -5.99 5.17
N ASP A 92 -3.88 -7.23 5.57
CA ASP A 92 -3.00 -8.36 5.34
C ASP A 92 -3.80 -9.63 5.00
N VAL A 93 -3.21 -10.52 4.20
CA VAL A 93 -3.81 -11.83 3.85
C VAL A 93 -3.90 -12.79 5.04
N GLY A 94 -3.15 -12.53 6.10
CA GLY A 94 -3.02 -13.40 7.26
C GLY A 94 -4.09 -13.18 8.33
N ASN A 95 -3.97 -13.95 9.42
CA ASN A 95 -4.76 -13.72 10.63
C ASN A 95 -4.35 -12.41 11.33
N TRP A 96 -3.08 -12.05 11.17
CA TRP A 96 -2.46 -10.86 11.74
C TRP A 96 -1.68 -10.12 10.67
N THR A 97 -1.60 -8.81 10.78
CA THR A 97 -0.70 -7.97 9.98
C THR A 97 0.75 -8.16 10.41
N CYS A 98 1.70 -7.57 9.68
CA CYS A 98 3.11 -7.61 10.03
C CYS A 98 3.38 -6.99 11.41
N ALA A 99 2.65 -5.95 11.82
CA ALA A 99 2.73 -5.33 13.15
C ALA A 99 1.76 -5.95 14.20
N LEU A 100 1.23 -7.15 13.91
CA LEU A 100 0.37 -7.93 14.81
C LEU A 100 -0.95 -7.23 15.18
N TYR A 101 -1.58 -6.60 14.19
CA TYR A 101 -2.97 -6.17 14.22
C TYR A 101 -3.86 -7.21 13.50
N PRO A 102 -5.20 -7.17 13.64
CA PRO A 102 -6.07 -8.12 12.95
C PRO A 102 -5.92 -8.03 11.42
N GLY A 103 -5.52 -9.14 10.79
CA GLY A 103 -5.52 -9.29 9.34
C GLY A 103 -6.89 -9.71 8.80
N SER A 104 -7.03 -9.84 7.47
CA SER A 104 -8.30 -10.07 6.80
C SER A 104 -8.61 -11.54 6.51
N TYR A 105 -7.76 -12.49 6.90
CA TYR A 105 -8.02 -13.91 6.65
C TYR A 105 -9.38 -14.34 7.19
N GLN A 106 -10.23 -14.90 6.32
CA GLN A 106 -11.63 -15.29 6.56
C GLN A 106 -12.62 -14.12 6.78
N PHE A 107 -12.15 -12.86 6.71
CA PHE A 107 -12.97 -11.66 6.87
C PHE A 107 -12.96 -10.77 5.61
N GLU A 108 -12.45 -11.26 4.48
CA GLU A 108 -12.19 -10.45 3.29
C GLU A 108 -13.43 -9.67 2.81
N TYR A 109 -14.61 -10.32 2.83
CA TYR A 109 -15.86 -9.67 2.40
C TYR A 109 -16.36 -8.63 3.39
N ILE A 110 -16.24 -8.89 4.69
CA ILE A 110 -16.61 -7.92 5.75
C ILE A 110 -15.67 -6.72 5.68
N ASP A 111 -14.38 -6.94 5.50
CA ASP A 111 -13.38 -5.88 5.44
C ASP A 111 -13.52 -5.06 4.15
N ALA A 112 -13.71 -5.68 2.99
CA ALA A 112 -13.94 -4.98 1.74
C ALA A 112 -15.19 -4.08 1.82
N GLN A 113 -16.28 -4.58 2.41
CA GLN A 113 -17.49 -3.79 2.65
C GLN A 113 -17.22 -2.63 3.63
N THR A 114 -16.47 -2.88 4.69
CA THR A 114 -16.08 -1.86 5.67
C THR A 114 -15.23 -0.76 5.02
N PHE A 115 -14.25 -1.13 4.20
CA PHE A 115 -13.43 -0.17 3.45
C PHE A 115 -14.27 0.64 2.46
N ALA A 116 -15.22 0.01 1.77
CA ALA A 116 -16.14 0.72 0.87
C ALA A 116 -17.00 1.74 1.63
N GLU A 117 -17.57 1.38 2.78
CA GLU A 117 -18.35 2.27 3.64
C GLU A 117 -17.52 3.45 4.18
N TRP A 118 -16.24 3.24 4.46
CA TRP A 118 -15.33 4.31 4.88
C TRP A 118 -14.86 5.19 3.73
N GLY A 119 -15.15 4.84 2.48
CA GLY A 119 -14.76 5.64 1.33
C GLY A 119 -13.32 5.41 0.88
N VAL A 120 -12.76 4.24 1.17
CA VAL A 120 -11.40 3.87 0.77
C VAL A 120 -11.30 3.73 -0.75
N ASP A 121 -10.23 4.26 -1.35
CA ASP A 121 -9.94 4.22 -2.79
C ASP A 121 -8.75 3.31 -3.15
N PHE A 122 -7.97 2.89 -2.15
CA PHE A 122 -6.75 2.10 -2.33
C PHE A 122 -6.58 1.15 -1.14
N LEU A 123 -6.31 -0.12 -1.40
CA LEU A 123 -5.98 -1.11 -0.37
C LEU A 123 -4.60 -1.68 -0.64
N LYS A 124 -3.62 -1.41 0.24
CA LYS A 124 -2.37 -2.18 0.33
C LYS A 124 -2.68 -3.45 1.12
N TYR A 125 -2.41 -4.60 0.52
CA TYR A 125 -2.75 -5.89 1.09
C TYR A 125 -1.50 -6.76 1.18
N ASP A 126 -0.98 -6.88 2.39
CA ASP A 126 0.32 -7.48 2.69
C ASP A 126 0.27 -9.00 2.78
N TYR A 127 1.42 -9.64 3.04
CA TYR A 127 1.58 -11.09 2.97
C TYR A 127 2.07 -11.72 4.28
N GLY A 128 1.96 -10.99 5.39
CA GLY A 128 2.38 -11.41 6.71
C GLY A 128 1.46 -12.48 7.32
N ASN A 129 1.97 -13.24 8.27
CA ASN A 129 1.24 -14.15 9.15
C ASN A 129 0.13 -14.99 8.49
N LYS A 130 0.32 -15.35 7.22
CA LYS A 130 -0.63 -16.17 6.45
C LYS A 130 -0.71 -17.60 7.00
N PRO A 131 -1.85 -18.30 6.81
CA PRO A 131 -1.97 -19.68 7.19
C PRO A 131 -0.92 -20.55 6.50
N MET A 132 -0.27 -21.41 7.29
CA MET A 132 0.77 -22.30 6.78
C MET A 132 0.23 -23.19 5.63
N GLY A 133 1.03 -23.35 4.57
CA GLY A 133 0.68 -24.16 3.42
C GLY A 133 -0.33 -23.52 2.46
N THR A 134 -0.78 -22.29 2.71
CA THR A 134 -1.69 -21.59 1.78
C THR A 134 -0.91 -20.78 0.77
N HIS A 135 -1.21 -21.00 -0.52
CA HIS A 135 -0.60 -20.28 -1.63
C HIS A 135 -1.22 -18.89 -1.81
N GLY A 136 -0.38 -17.89 -2.06
CA GLY A 136 -0.79 -16.48 -2.20
C GLY A 136 -1.88 -16.24 -3.24
N LYS A 137 -1.84 -16.90 -4.37
CA LYS A 137 -2.87 -16.81 -5.41
C LYS A 137 -4.31 -16.97 -4.87
N LEU A 138 -4.51 -17.90 -3.94
CA LEU A 138 -5.83 -18.14 -3.34
C LEU A 138 -6.23 -16.95 -2.44
N LEU A 139 -5.31 -16.48 -1.60
CA LEU A 139 -5.54 -15.42 -0.65
C LEU A 139 -5.86 -14.09 -1.35
N TYR A 140 -5.03 -13.71 -2.33
CA TYR A 140 -5.27 -12.49 -3.11
C TYR A 140 -6.55 -12.57 -3.97
N ARG A 141 -6.89 -13.74 -4.52
CA ARG A 141 -8.17 -13.94 -5.22
C ARG A 141 -9.39 -13.73 -4.32
N ARG A 142 -9.33 -14.17 -3.07
CA ARG A 142 -10.43 -13.99 -2.12
C ARG A 142 -10.68 -12.51 -1.86
N MET A 143 -9.63 -11.73 -1.56
CA MET A 143 -9.76 -10.29 -1.37
C MET A 143 -10.17 -9.60 -2.69
N GLY A 144 -9.58 -9.96 -3.82
CA GLY A 144 -9.98 -9.39 -5.12
C GLY A 144 -11.46 -9.63 -5.45
N ALA A 145 -11.99 -10.82 -5.16
CA ALA A 145 -13.43 -11.12 -5.31
C ALA A 145 -14.30 -10.30 -4.36
N ALA A 146 -13.84 -10.12 -3.10
CA ALA A 146 -14.53 -9.28 -2.13
C ALA A 146 -14.58 -7.81 -2.56
N LEU A 147 -13.46 -7.26 -3.02
CA LEU A 147 -13.39 -5.87 -3.53
C LEU A 147 -14.25 -5.68 -4.78
N ALA A 148 -14.31 -6.67 -5.68
CA ALA A 148 -15.15 -6.58 -6.88
C ALA A 148 -16.65 -6.49 -6.57
N THR A 149 -17.09 -6.85 -5.37
CA THR A 149 -18.50 -6.90 -4.95
C THR A 149 -18.86 -5.91 -3.84
N CYS A 150 -17.89 -5.12 -3.34
CA CYS A 150 -18.13 -4.21 -2.21
C CYS A 150 -18.89 -2.92 -2.58
N GLY A 151 -19.17 -2.70 -3.87
CA GLY A 151 -19.92 -1.53 -4.34
C GLY A 151 -19.10 -0.23 -4.51
N ARG A 152 -17.78 -0.31 -4.38
CA ARG A 152 -16.85 0.81 -4.58
C ARG A 152 -15.62 0.36 -5.37
N ASP A 153 -15.16 1.22 -6.26
CA ASP A 153 -13.90 1.03 -6.98
C ASP A 153 -12.72 1.28 -6.03
N ILE A 154 -12.05 0.20 -5.61
CA ILE A 154 -10.87 0.27 -4.73
C ILE A 154 -9.68 -0.26 -5.51
N LEU A 155 -8.60 0.54 -5.63
CA LEU A 155 -7.35 0.07 -6.20
C LEU A 155 -6.76 -0.99 -5.28
N PHE A 156 -6.52 -2.18 -5.83
CA PHE A 156 -5.98 -3.32 -5.09
C PHE A 156 -4.49 -3.44 -5.33
N SER A 157 -3.70 -3.15 -4.30
CA SER A 157 -2.24 -3.28 -4.27
C SER A 157 -1.85 -4.55 -3.52
N ALA A 158 -1.36 -5.54 -4.26
CA ALA A 158 -0.94 -6.82 -3.71
C ALA A 158 0.53 -6.77 -3.28
N CYS A 159 0.78 -6.74 -1.98
CA CYS A 159 2.12 -6.64 -1.41
C CYS A 159 2.67 -8.02 -1.05
N SER A 160 2.95 -8.86 -2.06
CA SER A 160 3.34 -10.27 -1.89
C SER A 160 4.85 -10.51 -1.85
N TRP A 161 5.66 -9.47 -1.88
CA TRP A 161 7.14 -9.52 -1.84
C TRP A 161 7.76 -10.39 -2.96
N GLY A 162 7.05 -10.63 -4.05
CA GLY A 162 7.49 -11.51 -5.13
C GLY A 162 7.45 -13.01 -4.80
N THR A 163 6.95 -13.39 -3.62
CA THR A 163 6.87 -14.80 -3.18
C THR A 163 5.82 -15.59 -3.99
N ASP A 164 5.89 -16.91 -3.92
CA ASP A 164 4.98 -17.83 -4.62
C ASP A 164 4.89 -17.54 -6.14
N GLU A 165 5.97 -17.04 -6.76
CA GLU A 165 6.01 -16.66 -8.19
C GLU A 165 4.85 -15.72 -8.58
N THR A 166 4.65 -14.69 -7.79
CA THR A 166 3.51 -13.75 -7.88
C THR A 166 3.27 -13.24 -9.31
N HIS A 167 4.32 -12.98 -10.07
CA HIS A 167 4.25 -12.50 -11.44
C HIS A 167 3.43 -13.41 -12.38
N GLU A 168 3.42 -14.73 -12.14
CA GLU A 168 2.72 -15.71 -12.96
C GLU A 168 1.19 -15.66 -12.81
N TRP A 169 0.69 -15.24 -11.67
CA TRP A 169 -0.73 -15.39 -11.37
C TRP A 169 -1.45 -14.10 -10.94
N ILE A 170 -0.72 -13.06 -10.59
CA ILE A 170 -1.30 -11.87 -9.94
C ILE A 170 -2.38 -11.18 -10.78
N LYS A 171 -2.22 -11.10 -12.10
CA LYS A 171 -3.21 -10.53 -13.01
C LYS A 171 -4.58 -11.25 -12.97
N THR A 172 -4.61 -12.48 -12.42
CA THR A 172 -5.84 -13.28 -12.29
C THR A 172 -6.58 -13.06 -10.98
N THR A 173 -6.08 -12.16 -10.11
CA THR A 173 -6.63 -11.93 -8.77
C THR A 173 -7.48 -10.68 -8.65
N GLY A 174 -7.49 -9.83 -9.68
CA GLY A 174 -8.10 -8.50 -9.63
C GLY A 174 -7.18 -7.42 -9.09
N ALA A 175 -5.90 -7.73 -8.82
CA ALA A 175 -4.92 -6.73 -8.39
C ALA A 175 -4.60 -5.74 -9.52
N HIS A 176 -4.35 -4.48 -9.14
CA HIS A 176 -4.00 -3.38 -10.04
C HIS A 176 -2.52 -3.01 -9.99
N MET A 177 -1.83 -3.44 -8.94
CA MET A 177 -0.39 -3.40 -8.80
C MET A 177 0.06 -4.53 -7.87
N TRP A 178 1.33 -4.92 -7.96
CA TRP A 178 1.86 -6.03 -7.19
C TRP A 178 3.33 -5.83 -6.83
N ARG A 179 3.64 -5.96 -5.56
CA ARG A 179 4.98 -5.86 -5.02
C ARG A 179 5.80 -7.08 -5.42
N SER A 180 6.90 -6.84 -6.11
CA SER A 180 7.73 -7.89 -6.71
C SER A 180 8.99 -8.24 -5.93
N THR A 181 9.30 -7.49 -4.87
CA THR A 181 10.53 -7.64 -4.09
C THR A 181 10.23 -7.59 -2.60
N HIS A 182 11.18 -8.06 -1.80
CA HIS A 182 11.22 -7.77 -0.36
C HIS A 182 11.33 -6.27 -0.11
N ASP A 183 11.14 -5.86 1.16
CA ASP A 183 11.23 -4.47 1.54
C ASP A 183 12.59 -3.88 1.21
N LEU A 184 12.59 -2.71 0.62
CA LEU A 184 13.80 -1.96 0.35
C LEU A 184 14.41 -1.42 1.66
N PHE A 185 15.72 -1.32 1.69
CA PHE A 185 16.46 -0.63 2.73
C PHE A 185 16.97 0.70 2.21
N ASN A 186 17.17 1.67 3.10
CA ASN A 186 17.74 2.95 2.73
C ASN A 186 19.26 2.82 2.48
N SER A 187 19.60 2.13 1.39
CA SER A 187 20.98 1.95 0.93
C SER A 187 21.03 1.80 -0.58
N TRP A 188 22.15 2.24 -1.17
CA TRP A 188 22.37 2.08 -2.62
C TRP A 188 22.34 0.62 -3.06
N GLU A 189 22.90 -0.27 -2.26
CA GLU A 189 22.92 -1.70 -2.56
C GLU A 189 21.51 -2.25 -2.73
N SER A 190 20.61 -1.97 -1.78
CA SER A 190 19.21 -2.40 -1.85
C SER A 190 18.50 -1.87 -3.10
N LEU A 191 18.66 -0.58 -3.39
CA LEU A 191 18.04 0.04 -4.58
C LEU A 191 18.54 -0.58 -5.89
N ASN A 192 19.84 -0.84 -5.97
CA ASN A 192 20.47 -1.43 -7.16
C ASN A 192 20.05 -2.90 -7.36
N ASP A 193 19.96 -3.68 -6.29
CA ASP A 193 19.54 -5.08 -6.35
C ASP A 193 18.07 -5.21 -6.76
N ILE A 194 17.20 -4.35 -6.20
CA ILE A 194 15.80 -4.27 -6.63
C ILE A 194 15.72 -3.94 -8.12
N ALA A 195 16.40 -2.89 -8.58
CA ALA A 195 16.34 -2.47 -9.98
C ALA A 195 16.85 -3.57 -10.93
N ARG A 196 17.92 -4.28 -10.57
CA ARG A 196 18.47 -5.40 -11.37
C ARG A 196 17.52 -6.58 -11.44
N SER A 197 16.83 -6.90 -10.34
CA SER A 197 15.85 -7.99 -10.31
C SER A 197 14.69 -7.79 -11.29
N GLN A 198 14.40 -6.53 -11.66
CA GLN A 198 13.28 -6.19 -12.54
C GLN A 198 13.49 -6.58 -14.02
N VAL A 199 14.71 -6.86 -14.45
CA VAL A 199 15.01 -7.22 -15.84
C VAL A 199 14.17 -8.45 -16.28
N ALA A 200 14.09 -9.47 -15.42
CA ALA A 200 13.30 -10.67 -15.69
C ALA A 200 11.79 -10.46 -15.58
N LEU A 201 11.35 -9.43 -14.85
CA LEU A 201 9.95 -9.17 -14.54
C LEU A 201 9.27 -8.17 -15.51
N GLN A 202 10.02 -7.51 -16.37
CA GLN A 202 9.50 -6.55 -17.35
C GLN A 202 8.34 -7.09 -18.20
N PRO A 203 8.35 -8.34 -18.69
CA PRO A 203 7.23 -8.88 -19.49
C PRO A 203 5.91 -8.97 -18.71
N TYR A 204 5.96 -8.96 -17.39
CA TYR A 204 4.79 -9.06 -16.51
C TYR A 204 4.25 -7.70 -16.08
N ASN A 205 5.02 -6.62 -16.26
CA ASN A 205 4.58 -5.26 -15.99
C ASN A 205 3.66 -4.75 -17.11
N GLY A 206 2.65 -3.97 -16.76
CA GLY A 206 1.80 -3.36 -17.79
C GLY A 206 0.47 -2.84 -17.30
N GLN A 207 -0.24 -2.28 -18.27
CA GLN A 207 -1.52 -1.61 -18.03
C GLN A 207 -2.52 -2.52 -17.29
N GLY A 208 -3.12 -1.95 -16.26
CA GLY A 208 -4.14 -2.61 -15.42
C GLY A 208 -3.57 -3.40 -14.25
N CYS A 209 -2.27 -3.78 -14.28
CA CYS A 209 -1.60 -4.43 -13.15
C CYS A 209 -0.10 -4.17 -13.20
N PHE A 210 0.34 -3.11 -12.51
CA PHE A 210 1.70 -2.62 -12.55
C PHE A 210 2.61 -3.33 -11.55
N ASN A 211 3.85 -3.59 -11.98
CA ASN A 211 4.88 -4.12 -11.10
C ASN A 211 5.37 -3.02 -10.14
N ASP A 212 5.25 -3.26 -8.86
CA ASP A 212 5.65 -2.38 -7.77
C ASP A 212 7.03 -2.81 -7.26
N MET A 213 7.99 -1.93 -7.41
CA MET A 213 9.39 -2.13 -6.99
C MET A 213 9.64 -1.69 -5.54
N ASP A 214 8.60 -1.41 -4.79
CA ASP A 214 8.55 -0.78 -3.48
C ASP A 214 8.44 0.75 -3.50
N MET A 215 8.09 1.29 -2.34
CA MET A 215 7.84 2.71 -2.13
C MET A 215 9.10 3.56 -2.33
N LEU A 216 8.90 4.82 -2.70
CA LEU A 216 10.00 5.78 -2.80
C LEU A 216 10.53 6.14 -1.41
N ILE A 217 11.86 6.29 -1.33
CA ILE A 217 12.58 6.79 -0.15
C ILE A 217 13.35 8.08 -0.43
N VAL A 218 13.00 8.78 -1.48
CA VAL A 218 13.70 9.98 -1.92
C VAL A 218 13.68 11.04 -0.82
N GLY A 219 14.88 11.47 -0.37
CA GLY A 219 15.04 12.48 0.65
C GLY A 219 14.83 12.02 2.09
N LEU A 220 14.71 10.73 2.34
CA LEU A 220 14.59 10.18 3.69
C LEU A 220 15.97 10.05 4.37
N HIS A 221 16.56 11.17 4.78
CA HIS A 221 17.89 11.19 5.40
C HIS A 221 17.90 10.68 6.84
N ASP A 222 16.95 11.09 7.67
CA ASP A 222 16.85 10.72 9.09
C ASP A 222 15.63 9.80 9.33
N THR A 223 15.73 8.56 8.88
CA THR A 223 14.62 7.60 8.93
C THR A 223 14.92 6.42 9.86
N LYS A 224 13.85 5.77 10.31
CA LYS A 224 13.92 4.48 11.02
C LYS A 224 14.09 3.28 10.07
N LEU A 225 14.08 3.51 8.76
CA LEU A 225 14.34 2.45 7.79
C LEU A 225 15.76 1.91 7.95
N PRO A 226 15.95 0.58 7.87
CA PRO A 226 17.28 -0.01 7.87
C PRO A 226 18.13 0.47 6.69
N GLY A 227 19.44 0.65 6.92
CA GLY A 227 20.40 1.04 5.89
C GLY A 227 21.29 2.21 6.33
N ASP A 228 22.34 2.46 5.54
CA ASP A 228 23.34 3.50 5.82
C ASP A 228 22.93 4.90 5.33
N GLY A 229 21.77 4.97 4.67
CA GLY A 229 21.30 6.16 3.98
C GLY A 229 21.82 6.23 2.54
N CYS A 230 21.08 6.95 1.70
CA CYS A 230 21.49 7.27 0.33
C CYS A 230 21.89 8.74 0.25
N ASN A 231 22.84 9.05 -0.63
CA ASN A 231 23.14 10.43 -0.99
C ASN A 231 22.17 10.95 -2.07
N ASP A 232 22.18 12.25 -2.34
CA ASP A 232 21.27 12.89 -3.29
C ASP A 232 21.35 12.33 -4.71
N THR A 233 22.52 11.86 -5.15
CA THR A 233 22.69 11.26 -6.48
C THR A 233 22.02 9.88 -6.52
N GLU A 234 22.15 9.11 -5.47
CA GLU A 234 21.50 7.80 -5.34
C GLU A 234 19.97 7.93 -5.26
N TYR A 235 19.45 8.91 -4.51
CA TYR A 235 18.01 9.20 -4.51
C TYR A 235 17.48 9.63 -5.88
N LYS A 236 18.22 10.47 -6.61
CA LYS A 236 17.86 10.85 -7.99
C LYS A 236 17.86 9.64 -8.93
N THR A 237 18.83 8.76 -8.78
CA THR A 237 18.93 7.52 -9.56
C THR A 237 17.80 6.56 -9.20
N HIS A 238 17.48 6.39 -7.92
CA HIS A 238 16.32 5.65 -7.44
C HIS A 238 15.04 6.13 -8.13
N PHE A 239 14.74 7.42 -8.04
CA PHE A 239 13.55 7.99 -8.66
C PHE A 239 13.51 7.75 -10.18
N ALA A 240 14.64 8.00 -10.87
CA ALA A 240 14.73 7.81 -12.31
C ALA A 240 14.51 6.34 -12.73
N LEU A 241 15.07 5.38 -11.99
CA LEU A 241 14.88 3.95 -12.26
C LEU A 241 13.43 3.54 -12.09
N TRP A 242 12.75 3.96 -11.01
CA TRP A 242 11.33 3.66 -10.78
C TRP A 242 10.45 4.24 -11.90
N CYS A 243 10.74 5.47 -12.35
CA CYS A 243 10.03 6.09 -13.47
C CYS A 243 10.23 5.31 -14.78
N VAL A 244 11.46 4.98 -15.12
CA VAL A 244 11.80 4.31 -16.41
C VAL A 244 11.24 2.88 -16.44
N LEU A 245 11.29 2.18 -15.32
CA LEU A 245 10.76 0.82 -15.21
C LEU A 245 9.23 0.77 -15.02
N GLY A 246 8.56 1.92 -14.91
CA GLY A 246 7.11 2.01 -14.83
C GLY A 246 6.53 1.50 -13.52
N SER A 247 7.29 1.62 -12.43
CA SER A 247 6.80 1.29 -11.08
C SER A 247 5.81 2.34 -10.58
N PRO A 248 4.84 1.97 -9.73
CA PRO A 248 4.14 2.94 -8.89
C PRO A 248 5.11 3.83 -8.12
N LEU A 249 4.75 5.10 -7.97
CA LEU A 249 5.55 6.12 -7.25
C LEU A 249 4.81 6.50 -5.95
N MET A 250 4.98 5.68 -4.91
CA MET A 250 4.27 5.80 -3.62
C MET A 250 5.20 6.23 -2.50
#